data_008471b6d4aa52e3c680205025c1f5c5
#
_entry.id   008471b6d4aa52e3c680205025c1f5c5
#
_cell.length_a   1.000
_cell.length_b   1.000
_cell.length_c   1.000
_cell.angle_alpha   90.00
_cell.angle_beta   90.00
_cell.angle_gamma   90.00
#
_symmetry.space_group_name_H-M   'P 1'
#
loop_
_entity.id
_entity.type
_entity.pdbx_description
1 polymer ?
#
loop_
_entity_poly.entity_id
_entity_poly.type
_entity_poly.pdbx_seq_one_letter_code
_entity_poly.pdbx_strand_id
1 'polypeptide(L)' 'PGCIVLKNDAKYIQGIPDLMVLYKDHWSALECKKAKNADHQPNQDYYVERMAEMSFARFVYPENKEDVLNELQRSFET' A
#
# COMPACT_ATOMS: atom_id res chain seq x y z
N PRO A 1 -5.68 9.61 -11.61
CA PRO A 1 -6.52 10.78 -11.71
C PRO A 1 -7.81 10.56 -10.92
N GLY A 2 -8.22 11.57 -10.17
CA GLY A 2 -9.41 11.46 -9.34
C GLY A 2 -9.20 10.74 -8.02
N CYS A 3 -7.96 10.32 -7.73
CA CYS A 3 -7.62 9.68 -6.47
C CYS A 3 -7.14 10.71 -5.47
N ILE A 4 -7.34 10.40 -4.19
CA ILE A 4 -6.71 11.14 -3.10
C ILE A 4 -5.66 10.24 -2.50
N VAL A 5 -4.42 10.74 -2.39
CA VAL A 5 -3.32 9.98 -1.80
C VAL A 5 -2.95 10.62 -0.47
N LEU A 6 -2.97 9.80 0.59
CA LEU A 6 -2.62 10.24 1.93
C LEU A 6 -1.33 9.54 2.36
N LYS A 7 -0.45 10.30 2.99
CA LYS A 7 0.78 9.75 3.54
C LYS A 7 0.61 9.58 5.05
N ASN A 8 0.75 8.35 5.53
CA ASN A 8 0.60 8.05 6.94
C ASN A 8 1.85 8.41 7.72
N ASP A 9 1.65 8.85 8.97
CA ASP A 9 2.74 9.17 9.88
C ASP A 9 3.09 7.91 10.68
N ALA A 10 4.32 7.41 10.51
CA ALA A 10 4.79 6.22 11.22
C ALA A 10 4.81 6.40 12.74
N LYS A 11 4.79 7.64 13.22
CA LYS A 11 4.75 7.90 14.66
C LYS A 11 3.38 7.63 15.26
N TYR A 12 2.34 7.65 14.43
CA TYR A 12 0.99 7.39 14.90
C TYR A 12 0.79 5.91 15.21
N ILE A 13 1.07 5.05 14.25
CA ILE A 13 1.01 3.59 14.43
C ILE A 13 2.22 2.98 13.75
N GLN A 14 3.07 2.31 14.52
CA GLN A 14 4.26 1.70 13.96
C GLN A 14 3.87 0.55 13.02
N GLY A 15 4.43 0.57 11.83
CA GLY A 15 4.22 -0.49 10.84
C GLY A 15 3.04 -0.28 9.91
N ILE A 16 2.25 0.78 10.11
CA ILE A 16 1.14 1.07 9.19
C ILE A 16 1.71 1.45 7.81
N PRO A 17 1.08 1.02 6.70
CA PRO A 17 1.59 1.36 5.37
C PRO A 17 1.74 2.86 5.13
N ASP A 18 2.77 3.23 4.35
CA ASP A 18 3.11 4.63 4.11
C ASP A 18 2.01 5.42 3.42
N LEU A 19 1.35 4.82 2.45
CA LEU A 19 0.40 5.54 1.60
C LEU A 19 -0.97 4.89 1.64
N MET A 20 -1.99 5.73 1.65
CA MET A 20 -3.37 5.31 1.42
C MET A 20 -3.85 5.98 0.15
N VAL A 21 -4.50 5.22 -0.72
CA VAL A 21 -5.05 5.74 -1.97
C VAL A 21 -6.57 5.56 -1.91
N LEU A 22 -7.29 6.65 -2.06
CA LEU A 22 -8.75 6.68 -2.00
C LEU A 22 -9.31 7.02 -3.36
N TYR A 23 -10.27 6.21 -3.82
CA TYR A 23 -10.92 6.47 -5.11
C TYR A 23 -12.37 5.99 -5.04
N LYS A 24 -13.32 6.93 -5.09
CA LYS A 24 -14.75 6.64 -4.93
C LYS A 24 -14.97 5.88 -3.62
N ASP A 25 -15.56 4.69 -3.65
CA ASP A 25 -15.78 3.88 -2.46
C ASP A 25 -14.67 2.82 -2.27
N HIS A 26 -13.57 2.93 -3.03
CA HIS A 26 -12.43 2.02 -2.92
C HIS A 26 -11.28 2.66 -2.14
N TRP A 27 -10.49 1.82 -1.50
CA TRP A 27 -9.26 2.27 -0.84
C TRP A 27 -8.18 1.22 -1.01
N SER A 28 -6.94 1.66 -0.88
CA SER A 28 -5.80 0.75 -0.88
C SER A 28 -4.71 1.29 0.03
N ALA A 29 -3.77 0.41 0.39
CA ALA A 29 -2.64 0.78 1.22
C ALA A 29 -1.36 0.26 0.55
N LEU A 30 -0.34 1.11 0.49
CA LEU A 30 0.93 0.75 -0.13
C LEU A 30 2.07 1.04 0.83
N GLU A 31 2.93 0.06 1.04
CA GLU A 31 4.14 0.19 1.84
C GLU A 31 5.32 0.25 0.89
N CYS A 32 6.00 1.40 0.84
CA CYS A 32 7.10 1.62 -0.10
C CYS A 32 8.42 1.14 0.49
N LYS A 33 9.17 0.38 -0.29
CA LYS A 33 10.48 -0.14 0.08
C LYS A 33 11.52 0.24 -0.97
N LYS A 34 12.79 0.35 -0.55
CA LYS A 34 13.89 0.70 -1.45
C LYS A 34 14.18 -0.42 -2.44
N ALA A 35 14.00 -1.67 -2.02
CA ALA A 35 14.29 -2.83 -2.83
C ALA A 35 13.49 -4.02 -2.30
N LYS A 36 13.36 -5.05 -3.14
CA LYS A 36 12.63 -6.25 -2.79
C LYS A 36 13.14 -6.91 -1.51
N ASN A 37 14.45 -6.88 -1.29
CA ASN A 37 15.07 -7.53 -0.15
C ASN A 37 15.35 -6.58 1.02
N ALA A 38 14.75 -5.38 1.01
CA ALA A 38 14.90 -4.45 2.13
C ALA A 38 14.22 -5.02 3.38
N ASP A 39 14.81 -4.74 4.55
CA ASP A 39 14.26 -5.21 5.81
C ASP A 39 12.90 -4.58 6.09
N HIS A 40 11.99 -5.37 6.66
CA HIS A 40 10.69 -4.88 7.06
C HIS A 40 10.73 -4.45 8.52
N GLN A 41 10.16 -3.30 8.82
CA GLN A 41 10.03 -2.83 10.19
C GLN A 41 8.98 -3.66 10.94
N PRO A 42 9.02 -3.66 12.28
CA PRO A 42 8.02 -4.39 13.04
C PRO A 42 6.60 -4.00 12.63
N ASN A 43 5.73 -4.97 12.55
CA ASN A 43 4.30 -4.85 12.24
C ASN A 43 3.97 -4.50 10.78
N GLN A 44 4.96 -4.23 9.92
CA GLN A 44 4.65 -3.92 8.52
C GLN A 44 3.97 -5.10 7.82
N ASP A 45 4.50 -6.31 8.01
CA ASP A 45 3.88 -7.50 7.39
C ASP A 45 2.48 -7.71 7.92
N TYR A 46 2.27 -7.52 9.22
CA TYR A 46 0.96 -7.69 9.83
C TYR A 46 -0.08 -6.76 9.19
N TYR A 47 0.25 -5.46 9.10
CA TYR A 47 -0.72 -4.50 8.57
C TYR A 47 -0.98 -4.68 7.08
N VAL A 48 0.07 -4.97 6.29
CA VAL A 48 -0.14 -5.19 4.87
C VAL A 48 -1.01 -6.42 4.64
N GLU A 49 -0.76 -7.51 5.38
CA GLU A 49 -1.57 -8.72 5.26
C GLU A 49 -3.02 -8.49 5.67
N ARG A 50 -3.23 -7.82 6.82
CA ARG A 50 -4.59 -7.54 7.28
C ARG A 50 -5.36 -6.64 6.32
N MET A 51 -4.69 -5.61 5.81
CA MET A 51 -5.33 -4.69 4.87
C MET A 51 -5.59 -5.34 3.52
N ALA A 52 -4.73 -6.29 3.11
CA ALA A 52 -4.94 -7.03 1.87
C ALA A 52 -6.18 -7.92 1.96
N GLU A 53 -6.53 -8.39 3.16
CA GLU A 53 -7.77 -9.12 3.36
C GLU A 53 -9.01 -8.24 3.24
N MET A 54 -8.87 -6.95 3.54
CA MET A 54 -9.98 -6.00 3.51
C MET A 54 -10.15 -5.32 2.16
N SER A 55 -9.03 -4.99 1.51
CA SER A 55 -9.02 -4.26 0.25
C SER A 55 -7.71 -4.58 -0.48
N PHE A 56 -7.11 -3.59 -1.13
CA PHE A 56 -5.84 -3.78 -1.84
C PHE A 56 -4.70 -3.25 -0.98
N ALA A 57 -3.74 -4.09 -0.65
CA ALA A 57 -2.56 -3.68 0.10
C ALA A 57 -1.35 -4.46 -0.40
N ARG A 58 -0.24 -3.75 -0.65
CA ARG A 58 0.97 -4.35 -1.21
C ARG A 58 2.22 -3.64 -0.72
N PHE A 59 3.32 -4.38 -0.67
CA PHE A 59 4.64 -3.78 -0.62
C PHE A 59 5.02 -3.33 -2.03
N VAL A 60 5.58 -2.13 -2.15
CA VAL A 60 5.98 -1.57 -3.44
C VAL A 60 7.47 -1.26 -3.41
N TYR A 61 8.20 -1.75 -4.38
CA TYR A 61 9.63 -1.48 -4.55
C TYR A 61 9.88 -1.30 -6.04
N PRO A 62 11.06 -0.78 -6.44
CA PRO A 62 11.27 -0.44 -7.86
C PRO A 62 11.00 -1.60 -8.82
N GLU A 63 11.30 -2.83 -8.41
CA GLU A 63 11.17 -3.99 -9.28
C GLU A 63 9.72 -4.37 -9.57
N ASN A 64 8.77 -4.06 -8.68
CA ASN A 64 7.36 -4.42 -8.88
C ASN A 64 6.42 -3.24 -9.04
N LYS A 65 6.95 -2.02 -9.07
CA LYS A 65 6.14 -0.80 -9.04
C LYS A 65 5.08 -0.78 -10.14
N GLU A 66 5.46 -1.06 -11.37
CA GLU A 66 4.51 -1.03 -12.48
C GLU A 66 3.42 -2.07 -12.33
N ASP A 67 3.79 -3.29 -11.93
CA ASP A 67 2.83 -4.36 -11.74
C ASP A 67 1.82 -4.01 -10.65
N VAL A 68 2.31 -3.45 -9.53
CA VAL A 68 1.42 -3.07 -8.42
C VAL A 68 0.46 -1.97 -8.84
N LEU A 69 0.95 -0.96 -9.55
CA LEU A 69 0.09 0.13 -9.99
C LEU A 69 -0.97 -0.35 -10.99
N ASN A 70 -0.62 -1.29 -11.86
CA ASN A 70 -1.58 -1.87 -12.78
C ASN A 70 -2.64 -2.69 -12.05
N GLU A 71 -2.23 -3.47 -11.06
CA GLU A 71 -3.15 -4.24 -10.24
C GLU A 71 -4.09 -3.33 -9.43
N LEU A 72 -3.53 -2.25 -8.88
CA LEU A 72 -4.31 -1.26 -8.15
C LEU A 72 -5.40 -0.65 -9.03
N GLN A 73 -5.02 -0.23 -10.23
CA GLN A 73 -5.97 0.35 -11.16
C GLN A 73 -7.10 -0.63 -11.48
N ARG A 74 -6.77 -1.89 -11.72
CA ARG A 74 -7.78 -2.91 -11.97
C ARG A 74 -8.70 -3.12 -10.77
N SER A 75 -8.16 -3.09 -9.56
CA SER A 75 -8.98 -3.27 -8.36
C SER A 75 -9.97 -2.13 -8.19
N PHE A 76 -9.61 -0.92 -8.62
CA PHE A 76 -10.48 0.25 -8.51
C PHE A 76 -11.56 0.28 -9.60
N GLU A 77 -11.43 -0.53 -10.63
CA GLU A 77 -12.40 -0.58 -11.71
C GLU A 77 -13.58 -1.52 -11.43
N THR A 78 -13.51 -2.30 -10.38
CA THR A 78 -14.55 -3.28 -10.07
C THR A 78 -15.61 -2.76 -9.08
#